data_842c91a468a8c03bd24b365c125e8302
#
_entry.id   842c91a468a8c03bd24b365c125e8302
#
_cell.length_a   1.000
_cell.length_b   1.000
_cell.length_c   1.000
_cell.angle_alpha   90.00
_cell.angle_beta   90.00
_cell.angle_gamma   90.00
#
_symmetry.space_group_name_H-M   'P 1'
#
loop_
_entity.id
_entity.type
_entity.pdbx_description
1 polymer ?
#
loop_
_entity_poly.entity_id
_entity_poly.type
_entity_poly.pdbx_seq_one_letter_code
_entity_poly.pdbx_strand_id
1 'polypeptide(L)'
;IAQYTDPVEALNSLGKRQGIDVTGLSLDMLLGYVSSGIPVISRISDGRYVLIVSYNEADIRYYDPVEDKEIVVSRDEYTDMMIQWHNESYTYVEE
;
A
#
# COMPACT_ATOMS: atom_id res chain seq x y z
N ILE A 1 11.69 5.37 10.67
CA ILE A 1 10.73 5.10 9.62
C ILE A 1 9.57 4.33 10.18
N ALA A 2 9.85 3.30 10.89
CA ALA A 2 8.81 2.54 11.57
C ALA A 2 8.14 3.34 12.67
N GLN A 3 8.51 4.57 12.82
CA GLN A 3 7.99 5.47 13.84
C GLN A 3 6.65 6.08 13.47
N TYR A 4 6.33 6.09 12.18
CA TYR A 4 5.06 6.64 11.75
C TYR A 4 3.94 5.68 12.08
N THR A 5 2.96 6.15 12.82
CA THR A 5 1.79 5.35 13.20
C THR A 5 0.60 5.63 12.30
N ASP A 6 0.62 6.75 11.58
CA ASP A 6 -0.43 7.14 10.66
C ASP A 6 0.12 7.05 9.23
N PRO A 7 -0.42 6.16 8.37
CA PRO A 7 0.04 6.04 6.99
C PRO A 7 -0.08 7.33 6.17
N VAL A 8 -1.11 8.11 6.40
CA VAL A 8 -1.28 9.39 5.70
C VAL A 8 -0.18 10.36 6.12
N GLU A 9 0.14 10.40 7.40
CA GLU A 9 1.23 11.24 7.91
C GLU A 9 2.58 10.81 7.34
N ALA A 10 2.80 9.51 7.25
CA ALA A 10 4.02 8.98 6.66
C ALA A 10 4.16 9.40 5.18
N LEU A 11 3.07 9.37 4.43
CA LEU A 11 3.06 9.82 3.03
C LEU A 11 3.31 11.32 2.92
N ASN A 12 2.71 12.11 3.79
CA ASN A 12 2.89 13.56 3.81
C ASN A 12 4.34 13.94 4.08
N SER A 13 5.04 13.14 4.87
CA SER A 13 6.45 13.39 5.19
C SER A 13 7.38 13.20 3.99
N LEU A 14 6.89 12.63 2.89
CA LEU A 14 7.67 12.47 1.67
C LEU A 14 7.77 13.75 0.83
N GLY A 15 7.30 14.87 1.35
CA GLY A 15 7.52 16.16 0.75
C GLY A 15 6.25 16.79 0.19
N LYS A 16 6.25 17.15 -1.10
CA LYS A 16 5.21 17.99 -1.73
C LYS A 16 3.96 17.19 -2.15
N ARG A 17 3.67 16.09 -1.48
CA ARG A 17 2.56 15.23 -1.85
C ARG A 17 1.54 15.22 -0.71
N GLN A 18 0.30 15.18 -1.08
CA GLN A 18 -0.78 15.14 -0.11
C GLN A 18 -1.27 13.70 0.04
N GLY A 19 -1.14 13.14 1.22
CA GLY A 19 -1.65 11.81 1.53
C GLY A 19 -3.16 11.79 1.56
N ILE A 20 -3.74 10.74 1.00
CA ILE A 20 -5.20 10.53 1.02
C ILE A 20 -5.53 9.13 1.46
N ASP A 21 -6.66 9.00 2.14
CA ASP A 21 -7.20 7.71 2.57
C ASP A 21 -8.07 7.16 1.43
N VAL A 22 -7.68 6.03 0.89
CA VAL A 22 -8.43 5.34 -0.17
C VAL A 22 -8.98 3.99 0.31
N THR A 23 -9.18 3.85 1.61
CA THR A 23 -9.73 2.65 2.21
C THR A 23 -11.07 2.28 1.57
N GLY A 24 -11.23 1.02 1.26
CA GLY A 24 -12.43 0.49 0.61
C GLY A 24 -12.31 0.32 -0.90
N LEU A 25 -11.26 0.86 -1.53
CA LEU A 25 -11.03 0.61 -2.94
C LEU A 25 -10.58 -0.83 -3.17
N SER A 26 -10.96 -1.40 -4.31
CA SER A 26 -10.50 -2.75 -4.67
C SER A 26 -9.01 -2.73 -5.02
N LEU A 27 -8.39 -3.90 -4.99
CA LEU A 27 -6.99 -4.04 -5.39
C LEU A 27 -6.77 -3.51 -6.81
N ASP A 28 -7.66 -3.80 -7.75
CA ASP A 28 -7.54 -3.34 -9.13
C ASP A 28 -7.46 -1.81 -9.22
N MET A 29 -8.24 -1.10 -8.43
CA MET A 29 -8.21 0.35 -8.38
C MET A 29 -6.90 0.85 -7.79
N LEU A 30 -6.40 0.20 -6.75
CA LEU A 30 -5.12 0.56 -6.14
C LEU A 30 -3.96 0.33 -7.10
N LEU A 31 -4.01 -0.75 -7.89
CA LEU A 31 -2.98 -1.03 -8.88
C LEU A 31 -2.96 0.02 -10.00
N GLY A 32 -4.06 0.69 -10.23
CA GLY A 32 -4.09 1.83 -11.15
C GLY A 32 -3.18 2.97 -10.70
N TYR A 33 -3.11 3.24 -9.41
CA TYR A 33 -2.18 4.23 -8.87
C TYR A 33 -0.73 3.76 -9.03
N VAL A 34 -0.47 2.49 -8.72
CA VAL A 34 0.86 1.90 -8.86
C VAL A 34 1.35 1.97 -10.30
N SER A 35 0.48 1.67 -11.26
CA SER A 35 0.78 1.74 -12.69
C SER A 35 1.14 3.17 -13.13
N SER A 36 0.60 4.18 -12.46
CA SER A 36 0.91 5.58 -12.71
C SER A 36 2.16 6.07 -11.97
N GLY A 37 2.85 5.19 -11.29
CA GLY A 37 4.04 5.53 -10.52
C GLY A 37 3.75 6.12 -9.15
N ILE A 38 2.52 5.98 -8.67
CA ILE A 38 2.11 6.49 -7.36
C ILE A 38 2.08 5.33 -6.35
N PRO A 39 2.90 5.35 -5.31
CA PRO A 39 2.91 4.27 -4.33
C PRO A 39 1.61 4.18 -3.55
N VAL A 40 1.27 2.97 -3.15
CA VAL A 40 0.10 2.71 -2.30
C VAL A 40 0.56 1.98 -1.05
N ILE A 41 0.15 2.47 0.12
CA ILE A 41 0.37 1.79 1.39
C ILE A 41 -0.91 1.02 1.72
N SER A 42 -0.80 -0.23 2.05
CA SER A 42 -1.95 -1.02 2.46
C SER A 42 -1.68 -1.79 3.74
N ARG A 43 -2.74 -2.04 4.48
CA ARG A 43 -2.65 -2.83 5.71
C ARG A 43 -2.86 -4.30 5.39
N ILE A 44 -1.95 -5.14 5.84
CA ILE A 44 -2.02 -6.59 5.61
C ILE A 44 -2.21 -7.39 6.88
N SER A 45 -1.97 -6.78 8.04
CA SER A 45 -2.23 -7.43 9.33
C SER A 45 -2.28 -6.36 10.42
N ASP A 46 -2.52 -6.78 11.65
CA ASP A 46 -2.62 -5.86 12.77
C ASP A 46 -1.32 -5.07 12.95
N GLY A 47 -1.41 -3.77 12.74
CA GLY A 47 -0.25 -2.88 12.87
C GLY A 47 0.78 -3.01 11.77
N ARG A 48 0.51 -3.76 10.69
CA ARG A 48 1.47 -3.93 9.59
C ARG A 48 0.97 -3.28 8.31
N TYR A 49 1.70 -2.27 7.90
CA TYR A 49 1.45 -1.54 6.66
C TYR A 49 2.61 -1.79 5.71
N VAL A 50 2.31 -2.06 4.46
CA VAL A 50 3.30 -2.33 3.43
C VAL A 50 3.11 -1.42 2.24
N LEU A 51 4.16 -1.24 1.45
CA LEU A 51 4.16 -0.39 0.26
C LEU A 51 4.11 -1.28 -0.98
N ILE A 52 3.06 -1.16 -1.78
CA ILE A 52 2.98 -1.89 -3.04
C ILE A 52 3.98 -1.24 -4.02
N VAL A 53 4.93 -2.00 -4.50
CA VAL A 53 5.99 -1.48 -5.40
C VAL A 53 5.79 -1.85 -6.86
N SER A 54 5.23 -3.02 -7.14
CA SER A 54 4.94 -3.44 -8.51
C SER A 54 3.97 -4.61 -8.52
N TYR A 55 3.51 -4.98 -9.70
CA TYR A 55 2.60 -6.10 -9.86
C TYR A 55 2.68 -6.64 -11.30
N ASN A 56 2.17 -7.84 -11.47
CA ASN A 56 1.90 -8.40 -12.80
C ASN A 56 0.53 -9.09 -12.77
N GLU A 57 0.20 -9.85 -13.79
CA GLU A 57 -1.11 -10.52 -13.88
C GLU A 57 -1.35 -11.54 -12.78
N ALA A 58 -0.31 -12.09 -12.20
CA ALA A 58 -0.38 -13.17 -11.22
C ALA A 58 0.01 -12.76 -9.81
N ASP A 59 0.91 -11.79 -9.68
CA ASP A 59 1.57 -11.51 -8.40
C ASP A 59 1.58 -10.03 -8.03
N ILE A 60 1.73 -9.78 -6.73
CA ILE A 60 1.96 -8.47 -6.14
C ILE A 60 3.31 -8.49 -5.45
N ARG A 61 4.12 -7.48 -5.70
CA ARG A 61 5.38 -7.25 -4.98
C ARG A 61 5.20 -6.07 -4.05
N TYR A 62 5.48 -6.25 -2.78
CA TYR A 62 5.39 -5.16 -1.82
C TYR A 62 6.64 -5.11 -0.96
N TYR A 63 6.92 -3.91 -0.42
CA TYR A 63 8.01 -3.71 0.53
C TYR A 63 7.45 -3.72 1.94
N ASP A 64 8.02 -4.55 2.80
CA ASP A 64 7.64 -4.65 4.20
C ASP A 64 8.71 -3.92 5.04
N PRO A 65 8.40 -2.74 5.59
CA PRO A 65 9.37 -1.98 6.36
C PRO A 65 9.75 -2.65 7.70
N VAL A 66 8.91 -3.52 8.22
CA VAL A 66 9.21 -4.25 9.46
C VAL A 66 10.31 -5.27 9.20
N GLU A 67 10.24 -5.99 8.10
CA GLU A 67 11.25 -6.97 7.72
C GLU A 67 12.34 -6.39 6.84
N ASP A 68 12.15 -5.18 6.36
CA ASP A 68 13.09 -4.46 5.49
C ASP A 68 13.43 -5.29 4.23
N LYS A 69 12.39 -5.78 3.57
CA LYS A 69 12.58 -6.54 2.33
C LYS A 69 11.33 -6.52 1.46
N GLU A 70 11.53 -6.81 0.18
CA GLU A 70 10.42 -6.99 -0.75
C GLU A 70 9.93 -8.43 -0.71
N ILE A 71 8.62 -8.59 -0.77
CA ILE A 71 7.96 -9.89 -0.73
C ILE A 71 7.02 -9.99 -1.93
N VAL A 72 6.96 -11.18 -2.52
CA VAL A 72 6.07 -11.45 -3.65
C VAL A 72 5.03 -12.47 -3.22
N VAL A 73 3.75 -12.14 -3.41
CA VAL A 73 2.63 -13.05 -3.14
C VAL A 73 1.68 -13.04 -4.35
N SER A 74 0.81 -14.01 -4.45
CA SER A 74 -0.20 -14.02 -5.50
C SER A 74 -1.21 -12.89 -5.27
N ARG A 75 -1.86 -12.46 -6.35
CA ARG A 75 -2.92 -11.44 -6.27
C ARG A 75 -4.08 -11.91 -5.39
N ASP A 76 -4.43 -13.18 -5.47
CA ASP A 76 -5.51 -13.76 -4.65
C ASP A 76 -5.15 -13.73 -3.17
N GLU A 77 -3.93 -14.08 -2.84
CA GLU A 77 -3.43 -14.06 -1.47
C GLU A 77 -3.42 -12.63 -0.92
N TYR A 78 -2.97 -11.67 -1.71
CA TYR A 78 -2.94 -10.27 -1.33
C TYR A 78 -4.35 -9.72 -1.12
N THR A 79 -5.27 -10.07 -1.99
CA THR A 79 -6.67 -9.68 -1.90
C THR A 79 -7.29 -10.19 -0.61
N ASP A 80 -7.02 -11.43 -0.23
CA ASP A 80 -7.52 -12.02 1.01
C ASP A 80 -6.98 -11.27 2.24
N MET A 81 -5.71 -10.90 2.22
CA MET A 81 -5.12 -10.12 3.30
C MET A 81 -5.81 -8.75 3.43
N MET A 82 -6.04 -8.08 2.31
CA MET A 82 -6.69 -6.77 2.29
C MET A 82 -8.12 -6.85 2.82
N ILE A 83 -8.88 -7.85 2.41
CA ILE A 83 -10.27 -8.02 2.82
C ILE A 83 -10.38 -8.18 4.33
N GLN A 84 -9.49 -8.92 4.94
CA GLN A 84 -9.46 -9.11 6.39
C GLN A 84 -9.33 -7.80 7.15
N TRP A 85 -8.74 -6.79 6.51
CA TRP A 85 -8.48 -5.48 7.12
C TRP A 85 -9.26 -4.38 6.41
N HIS A 86 -10.44 -4.71 5.87
CA HIS A 86 -11.40 -3.78 5.27
C HIS A 86 -10.80 -2.96 4.12
N ASN A 87 -9.82 -3.52 3.42
CA ASN A 87 -9.11 -2.86 2.32
C ASN A 87 -8.53 -1.50 2.75
N GLU A 88 -8.07 -1.42 3.99
CA GLU A 88 -7.46 -0.19 4.51
C GLU A 88 -6.22 0.18 3.69
N SER A 89 -6.27 1.30 3.00
CA SER A 89 -5.25 1.69 2.05
C SER A 89 -5.09 3.19 1.98
N TYR A 90 -3.89 3.63 1.64
CA TYR A 90 -3.54 5.05 1.59
C TYR A 90 -2.63 5.29 0.40
N THR A 91 -2.77 6.43 -0.23
CA THR A 91 -1.89 6.85 -1.31
C THR A 91 -1.66 8.35 -1.21
N TYR A 92 -1.12 8.97 -2.24
CA TYR A 92 -0.99 10.41 -2.28
C TYR A 92 -1.29 10.93 -3.68
N VAL A 93 -1.55 12.24 -3.77
CA VAL A 93 -1.67 12.94 -5.04
C VAL A 93 -0.57 13.99 -5.11
N GLU A 94 -0.01 14.19 -6.28
CA GLU A 94 0.96 15.25 -6.51
C GLU A 94 0.22 16.56 -6.76
N GLU A 95 0.69 17.58 -6.15
CA GLU A 95 0.15 18.93 -6.34
C GLU A 95 0.72 19.60 -7.58
#